data_bb5a837900457e9863db052cdad8a780
#
_entry.id   bb5a837900457e9863db052cdad8a780
#
_cell.length_a   1.000
_cell.length_b   1.000
_cell.length_c   1.000
_cell.angle_alpha   90.00
_cell.angle_beta   90.00
_cell.angle_gamma   90.00
#
_symmetry.space_group_name_H-M   'P 1'
#
loop_
_entity.id
_entity.type
_entity.pdbx_description
1 polymer ?
#
loop_
_entity_poly.entity_id
_entity_poly.type
_entity_poly.pdbx_seq_one_letter_code
_entity_poly.pdbx_strand_id
1 'polypeptide(L)'
;MNQTFQALSLSAPPPSSAPVPAEAAARAGGPGLGRGALALLLSAHPAPALAVTALTTALGVAAGRDAFGSCLVALAVLTGQLSVGWSNDRIDLARDTAAHRRDKPLVAGEVQMRSVSVAACAALVLCAPLSLANGAAAGGAHLIGVAAAWSYNLGVKRTRWSWLPYALAFGLLPAFLTLALPGHPG
;
A
#
# COMPACT_ATOMS: atom_id res chain seq x y z
N MET A 1 -50.69 66.28 -9.19
CA MET A 1 -49.34 66.45 -8.58
C MET A 1 -48.54 65.19 -8.86
N ASN A 2 -47.67 65.30 -9.85
CA ASN A 2 -46.87 64.21 -10.39
C ASN A 2 -45.52 64.22 -9.69
N GLN A 3 -45.08 63.12 -9.06
CA GLN A 3 -43.68 62.97 -8.64
C GLN A 3 -43.14 61.65 -9.23
N THR A 4 -42.35 61.87 -10.24
CA THR A 4 -41.55 60.86 -10.93
C THR A 4 -40.39 60.43 -10.03
N PHE A 5 -40.36 59.18 -9.57
CA PHE A 5 -39.15 58.59 -8.96
C PHE A 5 -38.23 58.04 -10.06
N GLN A 6 -37.11 58.71 -10.26
CA GLN A 6 -36.00 58.24 -11.07
C GLN A 6 -35.22 57.18 -10.25
N ALA A 7 -35.28 55.92 -10.72
CA ALA A 7 -34.43 54.85 -10.23
C ALA A 7 -33.02 55.04 -10.75
N LEU A 8 -32.06 55.36 -9.86
CA LEU A 8 -30.64 55.32 -10.10
C LEU A 8 -30.19 53.86 -10.23
N SER A 9 -29.91 53.42 -11.46
CA SER A 9 -29.26 52.18 -11.76
C SER A 9 -27.78 52.28 -11.36
N LEU A 10 -27.40 51.70 -10.25
CA LEU A 10 -26.00 51.48 -9.89
C LEU A 10 -25.53 50.23 -10.64
N SER A 11 -24.87 50.42 -11.78
CA SER A 11 -24.13 49.36 -12.45
C SER A 11 -22.89 49.00 -11.64
N ALA A 12 -22.86 47.75 -11.12
CA ALA A 12 -21.68 47.21 -10.50
C ALA A 12 -20.52 47.12 -11.52
N PRO A 13 -19.28 47.45 -11.09
CA PRO A 13 -18.14 47.31 -11.98
C PRO A 13 -17.91 45.81 -12.29
N PRO A 14 -17.39 45.47 -13.50
CA PRO A 14 -17.08 44.09 -13.84
C PRO A 14 -15.98 43.55 -12.91
N PRO A 15 -15.99 42.23 -12.60
CA PRO A 15 -14.96 41.63 -11.75
C PRO A 15 -13.59 41.85 -12.41
N SER A 16 -12.69 42.46 -11.66
CA SER A 16 -11.31 42.65 -12.05
C SER A 16 -10.65 41.31 -12.34
N SER A 17 -10.27 41.09 -13.60
CA SER A 17 -9.41 39.97 -14.02
C SER A 17 -7.97 40.28 -13.57
N ALA A 18 -7.71 40.20 -12.26
CA ALA A 18 -6.35 40.24 -11.77
C ALA A 18 -5.61 38.98 -12.28
N PRO A 19 -4.43 39.12 -12.92
CA PRO A 19 -3.66 37.95 -13.30
C PRO A 19 -3.30 37.16 -12.04
N VAL A 20 -3.60 35.88 -12.04
CA VAL A 20 -3.19 34.95 -10.98
C VAL A 20 -1.67 35.03 -10.88
N PRO A 21 -1.11 35.38 -9.71
CA PRO A 21 0.34 35.53 -9.59
C PRO A 21 1.05 34.26 -10.05
N ALA A 22 2.08 34.38 -10.88
CA ALA A 22 2.88 33.27 -11.39
C ALA A 22 3.48 32.40 -10.26
N GLU A 23 3.56 32.94 -9.04
CA GLU A 23 3.93 32.20 -7.82
C GLU A 23 2.92 31.12 -7.41
N ALA A 24 1.63 31.24 -7.76
CA ALA A 24 0.65 30.18 -7.46
C ALA A 24 0.83 28.97 -8.38
N ALA A 25 1.30 29.17 -9.62
CA ALA A 25 1.61 28.11 -10.58
C ALA A 25 2.95 27.40 -10.23
N ALA A 26 3.90 28.11 -9.61
CA ALA A 26 5.18 27.53 -9.21
C ALA A 26 5.08 26.58 -7.99
N ARG A 27 4.01 26.65 -7.21
CA ARG A 27 3.74 25.73 -6.07
C ARG A 27 3.07 24.42 -6.49
N ALA A 28 2.71 24.25 -7.75
CA ALA A 28 2.22 23.01 -8.34
C ALA A 28 3.33 22.03 -8.75
N GLY A 29 4.59 22.28 -8.36
CA GLY A 29 5.66 21.30 -8.41
C GLY A 29 5.29 20.14 -7.50
N GLY A 30 5.12 18.93 -8.07
CA GLY A 30 4.84 17.71 -7.32
C GLY A 30 5.83 17.51 -6.18
N PRO A 31 5.51 16.68 -5.19
CA PRO A 31 6.35 16.48 -4.02
C PRO A 31 7.78 16.13 -4.48
N GLY A 32 8.79 16.85 -3.94
CA GLY A 32 10.19 16.58 -4.27
C GLY A 32 10.48 15.08 -4.12
N LEU A 33 11.38 14.52 -4.95
CA LEU A 33 11.68 13.07 -5.03
C LEU A 33 11.75 12.37 -3.66
N GLY A 34 12.35 13.00 -2.65
CA GLY A 34 12.43 12.42 -1.30
C GLY A 34 11.08 12.33 -0.57
N ARG A 35 10.21 13.33 -0.73
CA ARG A 35 8.87 13.33 -0.11
C ARG A 35 7.97 12.30 -0.75
N GLY A 36 8.01 12.16 -2.09
CA GLY A 36 7.24 11.16 -2.82
C GLY A 36 7.67 9.73 -2.47
N ALA A 37 8.98 9.48 -2.30
CA ALA A 37 9.50 8.18 -1.87
C ALA A 37 9.05 7.82 -0.45
N LEU A 38 9.11 8.79 0.49
CA LEU A 38 8.62 8.58 1.86
C LEU A 38 7.11 8.32 1.88
N ALA A 39 6.33 9.09 1.14
CA ALA A 39 4.88 8.90 1.01
C ALA A 39 4.53 7.51 0.42
N LEU A 40 5.30 7.04 -0.57
CA LEU A 40 5.15 5.70 -1.11
C LEU A 40 5.44 4.63 -0.06
N LEU A 41 6.52 4.75 0.70
CA LEU A 41 6.85 3.81 1.79
C LEU A 41 5.76 3.79 2.86
N LEU A 42 5.26 4.96 3.28
CA LEU A 42 4.18 5.05 4.27
C LEU A 42 2.87 4.40 3.80
N SER A 43 2.57 4.47 2.49
CA SER A 43 1.40 3.80 1.89
C SER A 43 1.49 2.27 1.93
N ALA A 44 2.65 1.68 2.19
CA ALA A 44 2.82 0.23 2.35
C ALA A 44 2.49 -0.28 3.76
N HIS A 45 2.13 0.60 4.69
CA HIS A 45 1.95 0.25 6.11
C HIS A 45 3.20 -0.39 6.71
N PRO A 46 4.34 0.34 6.78
CA PRO A 46 5.66 -0.25 7.08
C PRO A 46 5.73 -0.92 8.45
N ALA A 47 5.02 -0.43 9.46
CA ALA A 47 5.09 -1.00 10.80
C ALA A 47 4.63 -2.48 10.85
N PRO A 48 3.42 -2.87 10.41
CA PRO A 48 3.03 -4.27 10.35
C PRO A 48 3.88 -5.08 9.37
N ALA A 49 4.28 -4.52 8.23
CA ALA A 49 5.15 -5.22 7.27
C ALA A 49 6.49 -5.61 7.88
N LEU A 50 7.15 -4.69 8.58
CA LEU A 50 8.41 -4.95 9.27
C LEU A 50 8.24 -5.90 10.45
N ALA A 51 7.15 -5.78 11.23
CA ALA A 51 6.89 -6.64 12.37
C ALA A 51 6.73 -8.12 11.94
N VAL A 52 5.90 -8.38 10.90
CA VAL A 52 5.71 -9.75 10.39
C VAL A 52 7.01 -10.27 9.78
N THR A 53 7.75 -9.47 9.02
CA THR A 53 9.03 -9.86 8.44
C THR A 53 10.05 -10.20 9.52
N ALA A 54 10.22 -9.33 10.51
CA ALA A 54 11.18 -9.55 11.60
C ALA A 54 10.84 -10.80 12.42
N LEU A 55 9.57 -10.98 12.78
CA LEU A 55 9.11 -12.15 13.52
C LEU A 55 9.36 -13.44 12.73
N THR A 56 8.95 -13.47 11.47
CA THR A 56 9.11 -14.67 10.63
C THR A 56 10.58 -14.99 10.41
N THR A 57 11.42 -13.98 10.17
CA THR A 57 12.87 -14.18 10.05
C THR A 57 13.50 -14.68 11.32
N ALA A 58 13.15 -14.10 12.48
CA ALA A 58 13.65 -14.54 13.78
C ALA A 58 13.28 -15.99 14.09
N LEU A 59 12.04 -16.39 13.77
CA LEU A 59 11.61 -17.78 13.90
C LEU A 59 12.38 -18.71 12.96
N GLY A 60 12.68 -18.28 11.74
CA GLY A 60 13.51 -19.03 10.79
C GLY A 60 14.94 -19.26 11.33
N VAL A 61 15.56 -18.21 11.87
CA VAL A 61 16.88 -18.30 12.51
C VAL A 61 16.82 -19.25 13.71
N ALA A 62 15.83 -19.11 14.59
CA ALA A 62 15.63 -19.98 15.76
C ALA A 62 15.39 -21.45 15.37
N ALA A 63 14.79 -21.69 14.19
CA ALA A 63 14.59 -23.04 13.64
C ALA A 63 15.82 -23.61 12.94
N GLY A 64 16.97 -22.91 12.94
CA GLY A 64 18.24 -23.39 12.41
C GLY A 64 18.50 -23.03 10.94
N ARG A 65 17.78 -22.07 10.36
CA ARG A 65 18.15 -21.56 9.02
C ARG A 65 19.45 -20.79 9.08
N ASP A 66 20.28 -20.99 8.06
CA ASP A 66 21.50 -20.22 7.88
C ASP A 66 21.22 -18.75 7.49
N ALA A 67 22.26 -17.95 7.45
CA ALA A 67 22.15 -16.52 7.14
C ALA A 67 21.53 -16.26 5.76
N PHE A 68 21.92 -17.02 4.74
CA PHE A 68 21.42 -16.86 3.39
C PHE A 68 19.94 -17.24 3.30
N GLY A 69 19.55 -18.38 3.85
CA GLY A 69 18.16 -18.81 3.90
C GLY A 69 17.28 -17.85 4.71
N SER A 70 17.78 -17.30 5.81
CA SER A 70 17.09 -16.30 6.62
C SER A 70 16.88 -14.99 5.85
N CYS A 71 17.86 -14.57 5.03
CA CYS A 71 17.74 -13.43 4.15
C CYS A 71 16.67 -13.67 3.06
N LEU A 72 16.64 -14.87 2.46
CA LEU A 72 15.58 -15.23 1.49
C LEU A 72 14.19 -15.20 2.11
N VAL A 73 14.02 -15.72 3.34
CA VAL A 73 12.75 -15.62 4.08
C VAL A 73 12.37 -14.16 4.29
N ALA A 74 13.30 -13.33 4.78
CA ALA A 74 13.06 -11.92 5.03
C ALA A 74 12.61 -11.18 3.76
N LEU A 75 13.30 -11.39 2.65
CA LEU A 75 12.98 -10.73 1.37
C LEU A 75 11.66 -11.21 0.79
N ALA A 76 11.36 -12.51 0.86
CA ALA A 76 10.09 -13.06 0.40
C ALA A 76 8.92 -12.47 1.21
N VAL A 77 9.01 -12.51 2.54
CA VAL A 77 7.95 -12.00 3.41
C VAL A 77 7.81 -10.48 3.25
N LEU A 78 8.90 -9.72 3.24
CA LEU A 78 8.86 -8.27 3.09
C LEU A 78 8.19 -7.85 1.77
N THR A 79 8.58 -8.47 0.65
CA THR A 79 7.97 -8.13 -0.66
C THR A 79 6.50 -8.52 -0.71
N GLY A 80 6.10 -9.64 -0.12
CA GLY A 80 4.72 -10.02 0.06
C GLY A 80 3.93 -8.98 0.88
N GLN A 81 4.43 -8.60 2.04
CA GLN A 81 3.80 -7.61 2.92
C GLN A 81 3.67 -6.23 2.25
N LEU A 82 4.72 -5.76 1.56
CA LEU A 82 4.69 -4.49 0.83
C LEU A 82 3.64 -4.52 -0.28
N SER A 83 3.55 -5.63 -1.04
CA SER A 83 2.55 -5.78 -2.10
C SER A 83 1.13 -5.70 -1.56
N VAL A 84 0.87 -6.34 -0.42
CA VAL A 84 -0.43 -6.34 0.27
C VAL A 84 -0.76 -4.95 0.82
N GLY A 85 0.21 -4.26 1.44
CA GLY A 85 0.02 -2.92 1.97
C GLY A 85 -0.34 -1.90 0.90
N TRP A 86 0.44 -1.83 -0.19
CA TRP A 86 0.16 -0.94 -1.33
C TRP A 86 -1.17 -1.28 -2.02
N SER A 87 -1.49 -2.58 -2.19
CA SER A 87 -2.78 -2.98 -2.77
C SER A 87 -3.96 -2.54 -1.90
N ASN A 88 -3.82 -2.57 -0.57
CA ASN A 88 -4.84 -2.12 0.36
C ASN A 88 -5.16 -0.64 0.14
N ASP A 89 -4.16 0.24 0.20
CA ASP A 89 -4.35 1.67 0.02
C ASP A 89 -4.90 2.02 -1.37
N ARG A 90 -4.43 1.31 -2.39
CA ARG A 90 -4.92 1.50 -3.77
C ARG A 90 -6.39 1.12 -3.93
N ILE A 91 -6.81 -0.02 -3.38
CA ILE A 91 -8.17 -0.55 -3.51
C ILE A 91 -9.14 0.27 -2.65
N ASP A 92 -8.70 0.72 -1.48
CA ASP A 92 -9.53 1.46 -0.54
C ASP A 92 -9.60 2.97 -0.83
N LEU A 93 -8.86 3.50 -1.81
CA LEU A 93 -8.75 4.93 -2.07
C LEU A 93 -10.10 5.67 -2.11
N ALA A 94 -11.08 5.14 -2.84
CA ALA A 94 -12.39 5.79 -2.95
C ALA A 94 -13.12 5.85 -1.58
N ARG A 95 -13.05 4.76 -0.80
CA ARG A 95 -13.64 4.67 0.54
C ARG A 95 -12.93 5.60 1.52
N ASP A 96 -11.60 5.58 1.51
CA ASP A 96 -10.78 6.39 2.40
C ASP A 96 -10.91 7.89 2.09
N THR A 97 -11.07 8.25 0.81
CA THR A 97 -11.37 9.62 0.39
C THR A 97 -12.75 10.05 0.89
N ALA A 98 -13.78 9.20 0.75
CA ALA A 98 -15.11 9.49 1.27
C ALA A 98 -15.14 9.60 2.81
N ALA A 99 -14.27 8.89 3.50
CA ALA A 99 -14.09 8.94 4.94
C ALA A 99 -13.12 10.04 5.41
N HIS A 100 -12.65 10.91 4.51
CA HIS A 100 -11.71 12.00 4.79
C HIS A 100 -10.41 11.57 5.50
N ARG A 101 -9.89 10.37 5.21
CA ARG A 101 -8.67 9.79 5.80
C ARG A 101 -7.40 10.49 5.27
N ARG A 102 -7.23 11.77 5.61
CA ARG A 102 -6.06 12.57 5.19
C ARG A 102 -4.75 12.18 5.87
N ASP A 103 -4.80 11.28 6.83
CA ASP A 103 -3.65 10.59 7.41
C ASP A 103 -2.97 9.62 6.44
N LYS A 104 -3.64 9.25 5.34
CA LYS A 104 -3.09 8.39 4.29
C LYS A 104 -2.47 9.20 3.15
N PRO A 105 -1.18 8.95 2.81
CA PRO A 105 -0.47 9.70 1.78
C PRO A 105 -1.16 9.73 0.42
N LEU A 106 -1.81 8.61 0.04
CA LEU A 106 -2.53 8.51 -1.23
C LEU A 106 -3.80 9.39 -1.25
N VAL A 107 -4.53 9.48 -0.13
CA VAL A 107 -5.70 10.37 0.03
C VAL A 107 -5.27 11.83 0.13
N ALA A 108 -4.15 12.11 0.79
CA ALA A 108 -3.56 13.44 0.89
C ALA A 108 -2.97 13.96 -0.44
N GLY A 109 -2.82 13.08 -1.45
CA GLY A 109 -2.21 13.45 -2.75
C GLY A 109 -0.69 13.55 -2.70
N GLU A 110 -0.04 13.04 -1.65
CA GLU A 110 1.42 13.06 -1.47
C GLU A 110 2.13 12.03 -2.35
N VAL A 111 1.41 11.01 -2.82
CA VAL A 111 1.88 9.99 -3.75
C VAL A 111 0.83 9.74 -4.83
N GLN A 112 1.29 9.45 -6.05
CA GLN A 112 0.41 9.16 -7.17
C GLN A 112 -0.14 7.73 -7.07
N MET A 113 -1.42 7.55 -7.40
CA MET A 113 -2.08 6.24 -7.47
C MET A 113 -1.34 5.26 -8.39
N ARG A 114 -0.80 5.76 -9.52
CA ARG A 114 0.00 4.95 -10.46
C ARG A 114 1.25 4.40 -9.80
N SER A 115 1.96 5.23 -9.03
CA SER A 115 3.18 4.81 -8.33
C SER A 115 2.90 3.70 -7.31
N VAL A 116 1.81 3.85 -6.53
CA VAL A 116 1.37 2.82 -5.57
C VAL A 116 0.99 1.52 -6.28
N SER A 117 0.26 1.61 -7.41
CA SER A 117 -0.12 0.43 -8.20
C SER A 117 1.11 -0.29 -8.78
N VAL A 118 2.06 0.45 -9.36
CA VAL A 118 3.30 -0.11 -9.92
C VAL A 118 4.13 -0.76 -8.80
N ALA A 119 4.26 -0.11 -7.65
CA ALA A 119 4.99 -0.66 -6.51
C ALA A 119 4.35 -1.95 -5.99
N ALA A 120 3.01 -2.00 -5.85
CA ALA A 120 2.29 -3.21 -5.45
C ALA A 120 2.53 -4.38 -6.42
N CYS A 121 2.42 -4.13 -7.72
CA CYS A 121 2.65 -5.15 -8.74
C CYS A 121 4.12 -5.59 -8.79
N ALA A 122 5.07 -4.65 -8.73
CA ALA A 122 6.50 -4.97 -8.73
C ALA A 122 6.89 -5.82 -7.51
N ALA A 123 6.40 -5.46 -6.33
CA ALA A 123 6.63 -6.23 -5.11
C ALA A 123 6.02 -7.64 -5.19
N LEU A 124 4.81 -7.79 -5.76
CA LEU A 124 4.19 -9.09 -5.97
C LEU A 124 4.98 -9.96 -6.97
N VAL A 125 5.44 -9.36 -8.07
CA VAL A 125 6.27 -10.06 -9.07
C VAL A 125 7.61 -10.51 -8.47
N LEU A 126 8.24 -9.69 -7.63
CA LEU A 126 9.47 -10.05 -6.92
C LEU A 126 9.22 -11.10 -5.83
N CYS A 127 8.08 -11.04 -5.16
CA CYS A 127 7.71 -11.99 -4.11
C CYS A 127 7.68 -13.44 -4.62
N ALA A 128 7.21 -13.69 -5.84
CA ALA A 128 7.09 -15.04 -6.37
C ALA A 128 8.44 -15.79 -6.47
N PRO A 129 9.47 -15.30 -7.17
CA PRO A 129 10.75 -15.99 -7.25
C PRO A 129 11.46 -16.05 -5.89
N LEU A 130 11.36 -15.01 -5.05
CA LEU A 130 11.95 -15.02 -3.71
C LEU A 130 11.30 -16.07 -2.80
N SER A 131 9.99 -16.27 -2.91
CA SER A 131 9.28 -17.32 -2.19
C SER A 131 9.73 -18.70 -2.66
N LEU A 132 9.73 -18.93 -3.97
CA LEU A 132 10.12 -20.22 -4.58
C LEU A 132 11.59 -20.58 -4.37
N ALA A 133 12.47 -19.60 -4.20
CA ALA A 133 13.87 -19.81 -3.85
C ALA A 133 14.06 -20.44 -2.46
N ASN A 134 13.03 -20.46 -1.61
CA ASN A 134 13.00 -21.19 -0.34
C ASN A 134 12.57 -22.66 -0.47
N GLY A 135 12.38 -23.16 -1.71
CA GLY A 135 11.81 -24.47 -2.02
C GLY A 135 10.40 -24.36 -2.58
N ALA A 136 10.02 -25.26 -3.48
CA ALA A 136 8.73 -25.19 -4.18
C ALA A 136 7.54 -25.30 -3.23
N ALA A 137 7.58 -26.24 -2.28
CA ALA A 137 6.52 -26.42 -1.29
C ALA A 137 6.43 -25.26 -0.31
N ALA A 138 7.57 -24.79 0.20
CA ALA A 138 7.65 -23.62 1.07
C ALA A 138 7.14 -22.37 0.36
N GLY A 139 7.67 -22.07 -0.81
CA GLY A 139 7.25 -20.94 -1.63
C GLY A 139 5.77 -20.96 -1.99
N GLY A 140 5.24 -22.15 -2.31
CA GLY A 140 3.81 -22.35 -2.54
C GLY A 140 2.95 -21.98 -1.34
N ALA A 141 3.33 -22.45 -0.14
CA ALA A 141 2.64 -22.08 1.10
C ALA A 141 2.65 -20.56 1.34
N HIS A 142 3.80 -19.88 1.16
CA HIS A 142 3.87 -18.45 1.29
C HIS A 142 3.03 -17.70 0.27
N LEU A 143 3.09 -18.09 -1.01
CA LEU A 143 2.32 -17.45 -2.08
C LEU A 143 0.80 -17.63 -1.90
N ILE A 144 0.34 -18.78 -1.38
CA ILE A 144 -1.08 -18.97 -1.00
C ILE A 144 -1.45 -17.98 0.11
N GLY A 145 -0.59 -17.77 1.12
CA GLY A 145 -0.81 -16.78 2.16
C GLY A 145 -0.91 -15.35 1.62
N VAL A 146 -0.01 -14.98 0.69
CA VAL A 146 -0.05 -13.67 0.02
C VAL A 146 -1.32 -13.52 -0.83
N ALA A 147 -1.71 -14.55 -1.58
CA ALA A 147 -2.95 -14.55 -2.36
C ALA A 147 -4.20 -14.41 -1.46
N ALA A 148 -4.21 -15.06 -0.30
CA ALA A 148 -5.26 -14.89 0.71
C ALA A 148 -5.34 -13.43 1.19
N ALA A 149 -4.21 -12.80 1.50
CA ALA A 149 -4.16 -11.38 1.91
C ALA A 149 -4.62 -10.44 0.79
N TRP A 150 -4.27 -10.71 -0.46
CA TRP A 150 -4.80 -9.98 -1.62
C TRP A 150 -6.31 -10.17 -1.78
N SER A 151 -6.84 -11.39 -1.59
CA SER A 151 -8.29 -11.66 -1.66
C SER A 151 -9.07 -10.85 -0.62
N TYR A 152 -8.49 -10.69 0.59
CA TYR A 152 -9.04 -9.80 1.61
C TYR A 152 -9.20 -8.37 1.08
N ASN A 153 -8.14 -7.80 0.50
CA ASN A 153 -8.17 -6.45 -0.06
C ASN A 153 -9.17 -6.33 -1.21
N LEU A 154 -9.25 -7.33 -2.09
CA LEU A 154 -10.14 -7.34 -3.26
C LEU A 154 -11.63 -7.42 -2.92
N GLY A 155 -11.99 -7.78 -1.70
CA GLY A 155 -13.41 -7.71 -1.31
C GLY A 155 -13.84 -8.65 -0.20
N VAL A 156 -13.09 -9.71 0.13
CA VAL A 156 -13.47 -10.66 1.18
C VAL A 156 -13.66 -9.95 2.53
N LYS A 157 -12.92 -8.86 2.78
CA LYS A 157 -13.06 -8.01 3.98
C LYS A 157 -14.46 -7.43 4.19
N ARG A 158 -15.32 -7.41 3.16
CA ARG A 158 -16.70 -6.89 3.22
C ARG A 158 -17.72 -8.00 3.46
N THR A 159 -17.28 -9.23 3.67
CA THR A 159 -18.13 -10.41 3.83
C THR A 159 -17.98 -10.99 5.24
N ARG A 160 -18.87 -11.93 5.60
CA ARG A 160 -18.77 -12.72 6.83
C ARG A 160 -17.50 -13.61 6.89
N TRP A 161 -16.81 -13.79 5.77
CA TRP A 161 -15.59 -14.58 5.64
C TRP A 161 -14.31 -13.76 5.78
N SER A 162 -14.40 -12.50 6.26
CA SER A 162 -13.26 -11.58 6.39
C SER A 162 -12.12 -12.10 7.26
N TRP A 163 -12.40 -12.99 8.20
CA TRP A 163 -11.40 -13.64 9.06
C TRP A 163 -10.58 -14.71 8.35
N LEU A 164 -11.15 -15.37 7.30
CA LEU A 164 -10.52 -16.52 6.64
C LEU A 164 -9.18 -16.17 5.95
N PRO A 165 -9.03 -15.09 5.19
CA PRO A 165 -7.75 -14.70 4.63
C PRO A 165 -6.66 -14.49 5.68
N TYR A 166 -6.99 -13.93 6.85
CA TYR A 166 -6.06 -13.79 7.96
C TYR A 166 -5.64 -15.14 8.53
N ALA A 167 -6.60 -16.03 8.77
CA ALA A 167 -6.33 -17.37 9.28
C ALA A 167 -5.40 -18.14 8.32
N LEU A 168 -5.63 -18.03 7.00
CA LEU A 168 -4.77 -18.66 5.99
C LEU A 168 -3.39 -17.99 5.93
N ALA A 169 -3.32 -16.66 5.83
CA ALA A 169 -2.07 -15.96 5.69
C ALA A 169 -1.12 -16.21 6.87
N PHE A 170 -1.62 -16.06 8.11
CA PHE A 170 -0.82 -16.30 9.31
C PHE A 170 -0.62 -17.77 9.62
N GLY A 171 -1.62 -18.62 9.35
CA GLY A 171 -1.50 -20.07 9.56
C GLY A 171 -0.49 -20.75 8.64
N LEU A 172 -0.26 -20.20 7.44
CA LEU A 172 0.72 -20.71 6.47
C LEU A 172 2.16 -20.22 6.73
N LEU A 173 2.38 -19.19 7.57
CA LEU A 173 3.75 -18.75 7.89
C LEU A 173 4.58 -19.82 8.60
N PRO A 174 4.08 -20.54 9.63
CA PRO A 174 4.81 -21.68 10.20
C PRO A 174 5.08 -22.77 9.17
N ALA A 175 4.13 -23.10 8.31
CA ALA A 175 4.32 -24.08 7.24
C ALA A 175 5.40 -23.63 6.25
N PHE A 176 5.39 -22.37 5.83
CA PHE A 176 6.45 -21.78 4.99
C PHE A 176 7.83 -22.00 5.63
N LEU A 177 7.98 -21.71 6.92
CA LEU A 177 9.25 -21.84 7.62
C LEU A 177 9.70 -23.30 7.73
N THR A 178 8.80 -24.20 8.15
CA THR A 178 9.14 -25.61 8.34
C THR A 178 9.51 -26.31 7.03
N LEU A 179 8.76 -26.06 5.96
CA LEU A 179 9.04 -26.58 4.63
C LEU A 179 10.32 -25.98 4.02
N ALA A 180 10.75 -24.81 4.48
CA ALA A 180 11.98 -24.17 4.03
C ALA A 180 13.21 -24.64 4.80
N LEU A 181 13.09 -25.49 5.83
CA LEU A 181 14.25 -26.00 6.58
C LEU A 181 15.07 -27.00 5.76
N PRO A 182 16.41 -27.08 5.98
CA PRO A 182 17.26 -28.08 5.35
C PRO A 182 16.75 -29.51 5.65
N GLY A 183 16.70 -30.38 4.61
CA GLY A 183 16.28 -31.76 4.76
C GLY A 183 14.80 -32.02 4.47
N HIS A 184 13.98 -31.01 4.25
CA HIS A 184 12.66 -31.21 3.66
C HIS A 184 12.78 -31.43 2.14
N PRO A 185 12.10 -32.45 1.56
CA PRO A 185 12.02 -32.59 0.11
C PRO A 185 11.29 -31.36 -0.44
N GLY A 186 11.94 -30.70 -1.40
CA GLY A 186 11.42 -29.49 -2.09
C GLY A 186 10.28 -29.79 -3.05
#